data_43777bb2fe6ea274c96e953352cf050b
#
_entry.id   43777bb2fe6ea274c96e953352cf050b
#
_cell.length_a   1.000
_cell.length_b   1.000
_cell.length_c   1.000
_cell.angle_alpha   90.00
_cell.angle_beta   90.00
_cell.angle_gamma   90.00
#
_symmetry.space_group_name_H-M   'P 1'
#
loop_
_entity.id
_entity.type
_entity.pdbx_description
1 polymer ?
#
loop_
_entity_poly.entity_id
_entity_poly.type
_entity_poly.pdbx_seq_one_letter_code
_entity_poly.pdbx_strand_id
1 'polypeptide(L)'
;MLFVDGGGFMMTNQSEISISLKDEEWELDYIDHDREIVRAIVFDESGYFYFVRVERDDDFGKATLIETSGGGVESGEDYHIAITRELKEELGVEVEILCKIGVVDDYYNLIHRHNINNYYLCKIISFGNKNLTQDEIECFHLSTLKMKYDEAISEYERCSKTRLGRLIANRELPILRHAKTLLNI
;
A
#
# COMPACT_ATOMS: atom_id res chain seq x y z
N MET A 1 -24.58 -10.60 -7.27
CA MET A 1 -24.31 -11.55 -8.36
C MET A 1 -23.00 -12.20 -8.02
N LEU A 2 -23.03 -13.49 -7.70
CA LEU A 2 -21.84 -14.26 -7.31
C LEU A 2 -21.12 -14.70 -8.57
N PHE A 3 -19.87 -14.29 -8.76
CA PHE A 3 -19.01 -14.86 -9.76
C PHE A 3 -18.19 -15.98 -9.12
N VAL A 4 -18.37 -17.20 -9.58
CA VAL A 4 -17.53 -18.34 -9.24
C VAL A 4 -16.56 -18.51 -10.40
N ASP A 5 -15.29 -18.20 -10.18
CA ASP A 5 -14.25 -18.62 -11.08
C ASP A 5 -13.30 -19.57 -10.33
N GLY A 6 -12.83 -20.61 -11.02
CA GLY A 6 -12.30 -21.85 -10.48
C GLY A 6 -11.02 -21.76 -9.67
N GLY A 7 -11.05 -21.21 -8.50
CA GLY A 7 -9.93 -21.13 -7.57
C GLY A 7 -10.19 -20.27 -6.34
N GLY A 8 -11.12 -20.63 -5.52
CA GLY A 8 -11.03 -20.47 -4.05
C GLY A 8 -11.33 -19.14 -3.38
N PHE A 9 -11.37 -18.00 -4.02
CA PHE A 9 -11.72 -16.73 -3.35
C PHE A 9 -13.08 -16.24 -3.83
N MET A 10 -14.05 -16.18 -2.90
CA MET A 10 -15.35 -15.54 -3.16
C MET A 10 -15.23 -14.05 -2.76
N MET A 11 -15.35 -13.16 -3.75
CA MET A 11 -15.45 -11.73 -3.50
C MET A 11 -16.85 -11.36 -2.97
N THR A 12 -16.91 -10.59 -1.88
CA THR A 12 -18.16 -10.02 -1.39
C THR A 12 -18.45 -8.70 -2.09
N ASN A 13 -19.72 -8.42 -2.36
CA ASN A 13 -20.14 -7.16 -2.99
C ASN A 13 -20.21 -6.04 -1.92
N GLN A 14 -19.05 -5.64 -1.38
CA GLN A 14 -18.95 -4.55 -0.41
C GLN A 14 -18.56 -3.25 -1.11
N SER A 15 -19.02 -2.12 -0.55
CA SER A 15 -18.72 -0.79 -1.06
C SER A 15 -17.25 -0.40 -0.79
N GLU A 16 -16.70 0.41 -1.68
CA GLU A 16 -15.43 1.11 -1.45
C GLU A 16 -15.47 1.91 -0.14
N ILE A 17 -14.35 1.93 0.58
CA ILE A 17 -14.22 2.75 1.79
C ILE A 17 -13.54 4.07 1.47
N SER A 18 -13.92 5.12 2.22
CA SER A 18 -13.28 6.43 2.16
C SER A 18 -12.89 6.85 3.56
N ILE A 19 -11.61 7.17 3.75
CA ILE A 19 -11.03 7.51 5.05
C ILE A 19 -10.27 8.82 4.89
N SER A 20 -10.49 9.76 5.83
CA SER A 20 -9.71 10.99 5.92
C SER A 20 -8.96 11.00 7.25
N LEU A 21 -7.63 11.15 7.19
CA LEU A 21 -6.71 11.09 8.33
C LEU A 21 -5.96 12.41 8.45
N LYS A 22 -5.86 12.91 9.67
CA LYS A 22 -4.97 14.03 10.00
C LYS A 22 -3.62 13.49 10.47
N ASP A 23 -2.57 14.24 10.18
CA ASP A 23 -1.27 14.02 10.81
C ASP A 23 -1.30 14.63 12.23
N GLU A 24 -1.32 13.77 13.25
CA GLU A 24 -1.26 14.16 14.66
C GLU A 24 0.17 14.04 15.23
N GLU A 25 1.15 13.67 14.41
CA GLU A 25 2.53 13.44 14.82
C GLU A 25 3.41 14.68 14.65
N TRP A 26 3.11 15.50 13.66
CA TRP A 26 3.81 16.76 13.38
C TRP A 26 2.82 17.92 13.28
N GLU A 27 3.25 19.09 13.71
CA GLU A 27 2.43 20.29 13.59
C GLU A 27 2.21 20.65 12.12
N LEU A 28 0.98 21.06 11.81
CA LEU A 28 0.64 21.56 10.48
C LEU A 28 1.05 23.05 10.41
N ASP A 29 1.96 23.35 9.49
CA ASP A 29 2.31 24.73 9.15
C ASP A 29 1.55 25.15 7.88
N TYR A 30 1.81 24.46 6.76
CA TYR A 30 1.09 24.66 5.50
C TYR A 30 1.13 23.36 4.67
N ILE A 31 0.32 23.29 3.64
CA ILE A 31 0.37 22.23 2.63
C ILE A 31 0.87 22.86 1.32
N ASP A 32 1.89 22.27 0.75
CA ASP A 32 2.57 22.76 -0.43
C ASP A 32 1.91 22.21 -1.71
N HIS A 33 1.56 20.91 -1.70
CA HIS A 33 0.96 20.25 -2.84
C HIS A 33 0.15 19.00 -2.46
N ASP A 34 -0.78 18.66 -3.33
CA ASP A 34 -1.48 17.39 -3.33
C ASP A 34 -0.68 16.37 -4.16
N ARG A 35 -0.71 15.10 -3.73
CA ARG A 35 -0.11 14.01 -4.47
C ARG A 35 -1.10 12.86 -4.64
N GLU A 36 -1.41 12.55 -5.88
CA GLU A 36 -2.15 11.34 -6.25
C GLU A 36 -1.24 10.12 -6.16
N ILE A 37 -1.69 9.10 -5.46
CA ILE A 37 -0.94 7.87 -5.21
C ILE A 37 -1.83 6.67 -5.48
N VAL A 38 -1.28 5.64 -6.09
CA VAL A 38 -1.88 4.31 -6.19
C VAL A 38 -1.16 3.33 -5.28
N ARG A 39 -1.90 2.47 -4.59
CA ARG A 39 -1.39 1.44 -3.69
C ARG A 39 -2.17 0.15 -3.84
N ALA A 40 -1.57 -0.98 -3.52
CA ALA A 40 -2.26 -2.26 -3.62
C ALA A 40 -2.08 -3.16 -2.38
N ILE A 41 -3.16 -3.82 -2.02
CA ILE A 41 -3.10 -5.06 -1.25
C ILE A 41 -2.89 -6.19 -2.26
N VAL A 42 -1.70 -6.75 -2.27
CA VAL A 42 -1.26 -7.79 -3.21
C VAL A 42 -1.23 -9.14 -2.52
N PHE A 43 -1.80 -10.16 -3.14
CA PHE A 43 -1.82 -11.51 -2.56
C PHE A 43 -1.64 -12.60 -3.63
N ASP A 44 -1.19 -13.80 -3.19
CA ASP A 44 -1.07 -14.99 -4.03
C ASP A 44 -2.16 -16.04 -3.75
N GLU A 45 -2.25 -17.07 -4.59
CA GLU A 45 -3.20 -18.17 -4.45
C GLU A 45 -3.03 -18.98 -3.17
N SER A 46 -1.86 -18.92 -2.55
CA SER A 46 -1.57 -19.57 -1.26
C SER A 46 -2.00 -18.74 -0.05
N GLY A 47 -2.61 -17.56 -0.28
CA GLY A 47 -3.08 -16.64 0.75
C GLY A 47 -1.95 -15.94 1.50
N TYR A 48 -0.82 -15.72 0.85
CA TYR A 48 0.21 -14.80 1.32
C TYR A 48 -0.01 -13.42 0.72
N PHE A 49 0.26 -12.40 1.55
CA PHE A 49 0.26 -11.00 1.16
C PHE A 49 1.69 -10.51 0.94
N TYR A 50 1.84 -9.55 0.03
CA TYR A 50 3.12 -9.00 -0.38
C TYR A 50 3.16 -7.51 -0.09
N PHE A 51 4.21 -7.10 0.60
CA PHE A 51 4.47 -5.71 1.01
C PHE A 51 5.89 -5.33 0.66
N VAL A 52 6.19 -4.06 0.78
CA VAL A 52 7.57 -3.55 0.74
C VAL A 52 8.05 -3.26 2.16
N ARG A 53 9.29 -3.64 2.43
CA ARG A 53 10.03 -3.21 3.61
C ARG A 53 10.90 -2.03 3.21
N VAL A 54 10.79 -0.96 3.97
CA VAL A 54 11.52 0.28 3.76
C VAL A 54 12.40 0.52 4.98
N GLU A 55 13.71 0.67 4.75
CA GLU A 55 14.66 1.12 5.76
C GLU A 55 15.06 2.56 5.41
N ARG A 56 14.82 3.48 6.31
CA ARG A 56 15.06 4.90 6.06
C ARG A 56 15.77 5.57 7.22
N ASP A 57 16.54 6.62 6.88
CA ASP A 57 17.21 7.51 7.82
C ASP A 57 17.17 8.93 7.21
N ASP A 58 16.07 9.63 7.44
CA ASP A 58 15.74 10.91 6.83
C ASP A 58 15.06 11.85 7.84
N ASP A 59 14.41 12.92 7.37
CA ASP A 59 13.74 13.92 8.20
C ASP A 59 12.69 13.32 9.16
N PHE A 60 12.09 12.18 8.81
CA PHE A 60 11.19 11.44 9.69
C PHE A 60 11.92 10.63 10.77
N GLY A 61 13.26 10.58 10.70
CA GLY A 61 14.12 9.80 11.57
C GLY A 61 14.39 8.40 11.03
N LYS A 62 15.18 7.64 11.81
CA LYS A 62 15.57 6.29 11.44
C LYS A 62 14.46 5.29 11.76
N ALA A 63 14.02 4.54 10.76
CA ALA A 63 12.97 3.55 10.91
C ALA A 63 13.09 2.41 9.88
N THR A 64 12.63 1.22 10.29
CA THR A 64 12.35 0.10 9.40
C THR A 64 10.85 -0.15 9.43
N LEU A 65 10.20 0.01 8.29
CA LEU A 65 8.75 0.03 8.15
C LEU A 65 8.28 -1.01 7.14
N ILE A 66 7.01 -1.40 7.28
CA ILE A 66 6.24 -2.11 6.27
C ILE A 66 5.30 -1.12 5.60
N GLU A 67 5.19 -1.20 4.28
CA GLU A 67 4.20 -0.44 3.49
C GLU A 67 3.58 -1.31 2.40
N THR A 68 2.38 -0.93 1.95
CA THR A 68 1.82 -1.46 0.71
C THR A 68 2.63 -0.95 -0.48
N SER A 69 2.84 -1.80 -1.48
CA SER A 69 3.50 -1.42 -2.72
C SER A 69 2.65 -0.43 -3.51
N GLY A 70 3.29 0.51 -4.16
CA GLY A 70 2.67 1.55 -4.96
C GLY A 70 3.41 2.88 -4.89
N GLY A 71 3.01 3.83 -5.72
CA GLY A 71 3.69 5.11 -5.83
C GLY A 71 2.85 6.20 -6.49
N GLY A 72 3.51 7.27 -6.90
CA GLY A 72 2.86 8.42 -7.52
C GLY A 72 2.29 8.12 -8.89
N VAL A 73 1.12 8.70 -9.17
CA VAL A 73 0.52 8.70 -10.50
C VAL A 73 1.21 9.75 -11.35
N GLU A 74 1.68 9.37 -12.53
CA GLU A 74 2.30 10.30 -13.47
C GLU A 74 1.25 11.19 -14.16
N SER A 75 1.68 12.33 -14.68
CA SER A 75 0.76 13.27 -15.33
C SER A 75 0.05 12.64 -16.53
N GLY A 76 -1.28 12.51 -16.44
CA GLY A 76 -2.12 11.90 -17.48
C GLY A 76 -2.12 10.37 -17.47
N GLU A 77 -1.49 9.72 -16.50
CA GLU A 77 -1.49 8.28 -16.35
C GLU A 77 -2.82 7.79 -15.75
N ASP A 78 -3.35 6.68 -16.27
CA ASP A 78 -4.51 5.99 -15.67
C ASP A 78 -4.10 5.24 -14.42
N TYR A 79 -4.96 5.19 -13.39
CA TYR A 79 -4.65 4.55 -12.11
C TYR A 79 -4.35 3.05 -12.23
N HIS A 80 -5.01 2.32 -13.14
CA HIS A 80 -4.73 0.90 -13.35
C HIS A 80 -3.37 0.69 -14.05
N ILE A 81 -2.97 1.61 -14.92
CA ILE A 81 -1.64 1.61 -15.53
C ILE A 81 -0.60 1.91 -14.46
N ALA A 82 -0.81 2.96 -13.66
CA ALA A 82 0.08 3.35 -12.57
C ALA A 82 0.31 2.21 -11.58
N ILE A 83 -0.75 1.60 -11.05
CA ILE A 83 -0.60 0.53 -10.08
C ILE A 83 0.08 -0.72 -10.68
N THR A 84 -0.20 -1.06 -11.92
CA THR A 84 0.47 -2.20 -12.59
C THR A 84 1.96 -1.93 -12.78
N ARG A 85 2.34 -0.70 -13.16
CA ARG A 85 3.73 -0.26 -13.30
C ARG A 85 4.47 -0.36 -11.95
N GLU A 86 3.92 0.23 -10.90
CA GLU A 86 4.52 0.25 -9.56
C GLU A 86 4.72 -1.17 -8.99
N LEU A 87 3.71 -2.05 -9.11
CA LEU A 87 3.83 -3.44 -8.64
C LEU A 87 4.87 -4.24 -9.41
N LYS A 88 5.04 -3.96 -10.70
CA LYS A 88 6.09 -4.57 -11.51
C LYS A 88 7.48 -4.07 -11.10
N GLU A 89 7.62 -2.77 -10.85
CA GLU A 89 8.87 -2.15 -10.44
C GLU A 89 9.31 -2.61 -9.04
N GLU A 90 8.46 -2.49 -8.03
CA GLU A 90 8.80 -2.75 -6.63
C GLU A 90 8.77 -4.22 -6.24
N LEU A 91 7.78 -4.99 -6.70
CA LEU A 91 7.58 -6.40 -6.34
C LEU A 91 8.03 -7.38 -7.43
N GLY A 92 8.16 -6.92 -8.68
CA GLY A 92 8.45 -7.79 -9.81
C GLY A 92 7.31 -8.73 -10.13
N VAL A 93 6.06 -8.29 -9.99
CA VAL A 93 4.88 -9.12 -10.21
C VAL A 93 4.01 -8.58 -11.35
N GLU A 94 3.34 -9.51 -12.05
CA GLU A 94 2.19 -9.21 -12.87
C GLU A 94 0.93 -9.59 -12.11
N VAL A 95 -0.08 -8.75 -12.16
CA VAL A 95 -1.29 -8.88 -11.34
C VAL A 95 -2.57 -8.77 -12.13
N GLU A 96 -3.61 -9.40 -11.62
CA GLU A 96 -5.00 -9.11 -11.93
C GLU A 96 -5.54 -8.12 -10.89
N ILE A 97 -6.03 -6.97 -11.33
CA ILE A 97 -6.72 -6.01 -10.47
C ILE A 97 -8.16 -6.48 -10.28
N LEU A 98 -8.50 -6.90 -9.07
CA LEU A 98 -9.83 -7.45 -8.77
C LEU A 98 -10.87 -6.36 -8.53
N CYS A 99 -10.51 -5.35 -7.74
CA CYS A 99 -11.38 -4.20 -7.45
C CYS A 99 -10.60 -3.04 -6.83
N LYS A 100 -11.24 -1.87 -6.80
CA LYS A 100 -10.82 -0.77 -5.93
C LYS A 100 -11.32 -1.04 -4.52
N ILE A 101 -10.43 -0.93 -3.52
CA ILE A 101 -10.77 -1.10 -2.11
C ILE A 101 -11.35 0.21 -1.56
N GLY A 102 -10.77 1.34 -1.93
CA GLY A 102 -11.19 2.65 -1.48
C GLY A 102 -10.12 3.72 -1.63
N VAL A 103 -10.34 4.85 -0.94
CA VAL A 103 -9.44 6.00 -0.93
C VAL A 103 -9.10 6.35 0.51
N VAL A 104 -7.82 6.62 0.76
CA VAL A 104 -7.35 7.23 2.00
C VAL A 104 -6.69 8.56 1.69
N ASP A 105 -7.25 9.58 2.28
CA ASP A 105 -6.81 10.96 2.25
C ASP A 105 -6.00 11.20 3.52
N ASP A 106 -4.70 11.46 3.42
CA ASP A 106 -3.80 11.63 4.55
C ASP A 106 -2.78 12.75 4.37
N TYR A 107 -2.27 13.24 5.49
CA TYR A 107 -1.33 14.35 5.56
C TYR A 107 0.02 13.89 6.11
N TYR A 108 1.09 14.47 5.56
CA TYR A 108 2.46 14.37 6.05
C TYR A 108 2.96 15.78 6.30
N ASN A 109 2.62 16.32 7.49
CA ASN A 109 2.86 17.72 7.84
C ASN A 109 4.34 18.10 7.80
N LEU A 110 5.22 17.18 8.21
CA LEU A 110 6.67 17.41 8.22
C LEU A 110 7.24 17.77 6.84
N ILE A 111 6.63 17.26 5.78
CA ILE A 111 7.05 17.52 4.39
C ILE A 111 5.98 18.28 3.61
N HIS A 112 5.05 18.94 4.31
CA HIS A 112 4.01 19.82 3.76
C HIS A 112 3.15 19.18 2.67
N ARG A 113 2.89 17.87 2.76
CA ARG A 113 2.26 17.10 1.70
C ARG A 113 0.92 16.52 2.12
N HIS A 114 -0.07 16.66 1.24
CA HIS A 114 -1.34 15.97 1.27
C HIS A 114 -1.34 14.85 0.23
N ASN A 115 -1.73 13.64 0.62
CA ASN A 115 -1.78 12.48 -0.28
C ASN A 115 -3.21 12.00 -0.44
N ILE A 116 -3.55 11.64 -1.66
CA ILE A 116 -4.80 10.97 -2.04
C ILE A 116 -4.43 9.56 -2.48
N ASN A 117 -4.54 8.58 -1.58
CA ASN A 117 -4.10 7.21 -1.82
C ASN A 117 -5.28 6.36 -2.33
N ASN A 118 -5.21 5.93 -3.59
CA ASN A 118 -6.17 5.05 -4.23
C ASN A 118 -5.72 3.60 -4.06
N TYR A 119 -6.47 2.80 -3.30
CA TYR A 119 -6.13 1.41 -2.96
C TYR A 119 -6.86 0.40 -3.83
N TYR A 120 -6.10 -0.58 -4.32
CA TYR A 120 -6.58 -1.69 -5.15
C TYR A 120 -6.30 -3.04 -4.51
N LEU A 121 -7.17 -4.02 -4.76
CA LEU A 121 -6.96 -5.42 -4.42
C LEU A 121 -6.44 -6.13 -5.66
N CYS A 122 -5.25 -6.71 -5.57
CA CYS A 122 -4.53 -7.29 -6.69
C CYS A 122 -4.10 -8.73 -6.40
N LYS A 123 -4.43 -9.64 -7.31
CA LYS A 123 -4.00 -11.05 -7.27
C LYS A 123 -2.78 -11.24 -8.16
N ILE A 124 -1.73 -11.90 -7.65
CA ILE A 124 -0.54 -12.21 -8.44
C ILE A 124 -0.87 -13.26 -9.50
N ILE A 125 -0.50 -12.96 -10.75
CA ILE A 125 -0.57 -13.87 -11.89
C ILE A 125 0.79 -14.56 -12.09
N SER A 126 1.87 -13.76 -12.09
CA SER A 126 3.23 -14.26 -12.32
C SER A 126 4.28 -13.40 -11.62
N PHE A 127 5.46 -13.99 -11.42
CA PHE A 127 6.63 -13.31 -10.89
C PHE A 127 7.64 -13.05 -11.99
N GLY A 128 8.25 -11.89 -11.99
CA GLY A 128 9.29 -11.44 -12.90
C GLY A 128 10.42 -10.73 -12.16
N ASN A 129 11.16 -9.91 -12.89
CA ASN A 129 12.24 -9.11 -12.32
C ASN A 129 11.71 -7.76 -11.81
N LYS A 130 12.27 -7.30 -10.70
CA LYS A 130 12.07 -5.94 -10.19
C LYS A 130 12.87 -4.93 -11.00
N ASN A 131 12.42 -3.70 -10.99
CA ASN A 131 13.11 -2.57 -11.60
C ASN A 131 13.09 -1.37 -10.64
N LEU A 132 13.78 -1.54 -9.50
CA LEU A 132 13.86 -0.51 -8.47
C LEU A 132 14.68 0.69 -8.97
N THR A 133 14.25 1.87 -8.58
CA THR A 133 14.99 3.12 -8.77
C THR A 133 16.26 3.14 -7.88
N GLN A 134 17.19 4.02 -8.19
CA GLN A 134 18.41 4.15 -7.40
C GLN A 134 18.09 4.56 -5.95
N ASP A 135 17.14 5.45 -5.74
CA ASP A 135 16.74 5.89 -4.39
C ASP A 135 16.10 4.74 -3.59
N GLU A 136 15.29 3.88 -4.21
CA GLU A 136 14.70 2.70 -3.56
C GLU A 136 15.75 1.69 -3.14
N ILE A 137 16.84 1.57 -3.89
CA ILE A 137 17.96 0.67 -3.57
C ILE A 137 18.87 1.29 -2.49
N GLU A 138 19.33 2.52 -2.70
CA GLU A 138 20.41 3.13 -1.91
C GLU A 138 19.91 3.88 -0.67
N CYS A 139 18.74 4.56 -0.77
CA CYS A 139 18.20 5.37 0.31
C CYS A 139 17.17 4.64 1.16
N PHE A 140 16.35 3.81 0.54
CA PHE A 140 15.25 3.10 1.21
C PHE A 140 15.50 1.61 1.41
N HIS A 141 16.56 1.05 0.83
CA HIS A 141 16.89 -0.39 0.91
C HIS A 141 15.65 -1.28 0.75
N LEU A 142 14.83 -0.94 -0.25
CA LEU A 142 13.51 -1.52 -0.47
C LEU A 142 13.62 -3.02 -0.75
N SER A 143 12.88 -3.80 0.00
CA SER A 143 12.83 -5.25 -0.14
C SER A 143 11.40 -5.78 -0.02
N THR A 144 11.14 -6.97 -0.58
CA THR A 144 9.81 -7.58 -0.50
C THR A 144 9.63 -8.35 0.80
N LEU A 145 8.48 -8.16 1.43
CA LEU A 145 7.99 -9.01 2.50
C LEU A 145 6.84 -9.87 2.00
N LYS A 146 6.95 -11.19 2.22
CA LYS A 146 5.87 -12.14 2.00
C LYS A 146 5.42 -12.69 3.34
N MET A 147 4.15 -12.50 3.71
CA MET A 147 3.65 -12.86 5.02
C MET A 147 2.16 -13.20 5.02
N LYS A 148 1.72 -13.89 6.05
CA LYS A 148 0.29 -14.14 6.28
C LYS A 148 -0.37 -12.88 6.86
N TYR A 149 -1.70 -12.82 6.77
CA TYR A 149 -2.48 -11.68 7.23
C TYR A 149 -2.15 -11.25 8.67
N ASP A 150 -2.14 -12.20 9.62
CA ASP A 150 -1.91 -11.88 11.04
C ASP A 150 -0.46 -11.44 11.30
N GLU A 151 0.49 -11.94 10.52
CA GLU A 151 1.89 -11.49 10.55
C GLU A 151 1.99 -10.03 10.07
N ALA A 152 1.27 -9.67 8.99
CA ALA A 152 1.23 -8.30 8.49
C ALA A 152 0.61 -7.33 9.52
N ILE A 153 -0.50 -7.71 10.15
CA ILE A 153 -1.09 -6.92 11.25
C ILE A 153 -0.07 -6.66 12.35
N SER A 154 0.60 -7.72 12.83
CA SER A 154 1.60 -7.62 13.90
C SER A 154 2.78 -6.73 13.51
N GLU A 155 3.19 -6.78 12.24
CA GLU A 155 4.29 -5.97 11.73
C GLU A 155 3.92 -4.48 11.65
N TYR A 156 2.70 -4.13 11.20
CA TYR A 156 2.20 -2.75 11.27
C TYR A 156 2.11 -2.24 12.72
N GLU A 157 1.62 -3.07 13.65
CA GLU A 157 1.56 -2.73 15.07
C GLU A 157 2.96 -2.53 15.67
N ARG A 158 3.96 -3.32 15.26
CA ARG A 158 5.36 -3.13 15.62
C ARG A 158 5.90 -1.79 15.12
N CYS A 159 5.66 -1.47 13.85
CA CYS A 159 6.10 -0.24 13.21
C CYS A 159 5.44 1.00 13.81
N SER A 160 4.20 0.90 14.30
CA SER A 160 3.45 2.01 14.89
C SER A 160 4.04 2.55 16.20
N LYS A 161 5.11 1.96 16.71
CA LYS A 161 5.89 2.50 17.84
C LYS A 161 6.69 3.75 17.46
N THR A 162 6.95 3.97 16.19
CA THR A 162 7.55 5.21 15.68
C THR A 162 6.48 6.19 15.20
N ARG A 163 6.78 7.49 15.13
CA ARG A 163 5.84 8.52 14.66
C ARG A 163 5.38 8.22 13.22
N LEU A 164 6.33 8.07 12.30
CA LEU A 164 6.00 7.76 10.91
C LEU A 164 5.26 6.42 10.78
N GLY A 165 5.69 5.40 11.55
CA GLY A 165 5.02 4.10 11.54
C GLY A 165 3.57 4.16 12.00
N ARG A 166 3.20 5.10 12.91
CA ARG A 166 1.80 5.33 13.29
C ARG A 166 0.98 5.93 12.14
N LEU A 167 1.52 6.92 11.42
CA LEU A 167 0.84 7.46 10.24
C LEU A 167 0.57 6.35 9.20
N ILE A 168 1.59 5.54 8.90
CA ILE A 168 1.47 4.44 7.94
C ILE A 168 0.47 3.39 8.43
N ALA A 169 0.57 2.95 9.69
CA ALA A 169 -0.34 1.95 10.25
C ALA A 169 -1.80 2.45 10.28
N ASN A 170 -2.03 3.72 10.64
CA ASN A 170 -3.36 4.31 10.63
C ASN A 170 -3.98 4.33 9.22
N ARG A 171 -3.18 4.54 8.20
CA ARG A 171 -3.60 4.50 6.80
C ARG A 171 -3.86 3.07 6.32
N GLU A 172 -2.96 2.15 6.61
CA GLU A 172 -2.91 0.85 5.92
C GLU A 172 -3.69 -0.26 6.63
N LEU A 173 -3.76 -0.26 7.96
CA LEU A 173 -4.50 -1.28 8.70
C LEU A 173 -6.00 -1.34 8.38
N PRO A 174 -6.73 -0.22 8.28
CA PRO A 174 -8.14 -0.26 7.86
C PRO A 174 -8.33 -0.86 6.48
N ILE A 175 -7.45 -0.52 5.53
CA ILE A 175 -7.44 -1.04 4.16
C ILE A 175 -7.19 -2.55 4.14
N LEU A 176 -6.17 -3.01 4.88
CA LEU A 176 -5.83 -4.44 4.95
C LEU A 176 -6.97 -5.26 5.59
N ARG A 177 -7.61 -4.71 6.64
CA ARG A 177 -8.79 -5.34 7.28
C ARG A 177 -9.97 -5.41 6.32
N HIS A 178 -10.22 -4.35 5.55
CA HIS A 178 -11.29 -4.34 4.56
C HIS A 178 -11.01 -5.32 3.42
N ALA A 179 -9.76 -5.39 2.94
CA ALA A 179 -9.34 -6.36 1.93
C ALA A 179 -9.58 -7.82 2.39
N LYS A 180 -9.30 -8.13 3.67
CA LYS A 180 -9.62 -9.44 4.25
C LYS A 180 -11.11 -9.76 4.15
N THR A 181 -11.97 -8.78 4.43
CA THR A 181 -13.42 -8.94 4.32
C THR A 181 -13.87 -9.15 2.87
N LEU A 182 -13.26 -8.42 1.91
CA LEU A 182 -13.53 -8.60 0.47
C LEU A 182 -13.15 -10.01 -0.02
N LEU A 183 -12.05 -10.56 0.49
CA LEU A 183 -11.56 -11.90 0.16
C LEU A 183 -12.30 -13.02 0.90
N ASN A 184 -13.12 -12.69 1.90
CA ASN A 184 -13.85 -13.64 2.74
C ASN A 184 -12.96 -14.70 3.41
N ILE A 185 -11.80 -14.26 3.97
CA ILE A 185 -10.79 -15.08 4.63
C ILE A 185 -10.52 -14.65 6.07
#